data_12a2c1124c9aaf83b7e75ebad7a4bc96
#
_entry.id   12a2c1124c9aaf83b7e75ebad7a4bc96
#
_cell.length_a   1.000
_cell.length_b   1.000
_cell.length_c   1.000
_cell.angle_alpha   90.00
_cell.angle_beta   90.00
_cell.angle_gamma   90.00
#
_symmetry.space_group_name_H-M   'P 1'
#
loop_
_entity.id
_entity.type
_entity.pdbx_description
1 polymer ?
#
loop_
_entity_poly.entity_id
_entity_poly.type
_entity_poly.pdbx_seq_one_letter_code
_entity_poly.pdbx_strand_id
1 'polypeptide(L)'
;ICLSLPGVCDQGMIDLCDFEDFQNKNILEILKKEIKQKIIIENDVNCASIGFYHQYSHYQNSALIYQPAVDYVGCGMIIQGKLYNGFSHFAGELRCLPFYDHLQQVRLLKDAPQELLEKQIVTLCCVLNPEAIGICSDVLKDIQISLPTIPLKHQPQIIKINQLYTLIKEGLFQIGKNQMIGEMNNE
;
A
#
# COMPACT_ATOMS: atom_id res chain seq x y z
N ILE A 1 10.82 7.94 -16.06
CA ILE A 1 9.39 8.16 -15.80
C ILE A 1 8.97 7.20 -14.70
N CYS A 2 8.32 7.69 -13.65
CA CYS A 2 7.74 6.86 -12.60
C CYS A 2 6.21 6.97 -12.67
N LEU A 3 5.53 5.84 -12.65
CA LEU A 3 4.08 5.73 -12.73
C LEU A 3 3.57 4.92 -11.55
N SER A 4 2.46 5.34 -10.95
CA SER A 4 1.71 4.53 -10.01
C SER A 4 0.46 4.00 -10.70
N LEU A 5 0.19 2.72 -10.52
CA LEU A 5 -1.01 2.06 -11.04
C LEU A 5 -1.70 1.27 -9.92
N PRO A 6 -3.02 1.19 -9.94
CA PRO A 6 -3.73 0.32 -9.01
C PRO A 6 -3.48 -1.16 -9.37
N GLY A 7 -3.53 -2.02 -8.34
CA GLY A 7 -3.40 -3.47 -8.50
C GLY A 7 -2.00 -4.01 -8.26
N VAL A 8 -1.89 -5.34 -8.23
CA VAL A 8 -0.62 -6.05 -8.06
C VAL A 8 0.20 -5.92 -9.33
N CYS A 9 1.38 -5.30 -9.21
CA CYS A 9 2.26 -5.05 -10.35
C CYS A 9 3.60 -5.76 -10.14
N ASP A 10 3.92 -6.72 -11.01
CA ASP A 10 5.23 -7.36 -11.08
C ASP A 10 5.85 -7.14 -12.47
N GLN A 11 7.02 -6.49 -12.52
CA GLN A 11 7.76 -6.17 -13.75
C GLN A 11 6.89 -5.55 -14.87
N GLY A 12 5.89 -4.76 -14.46
CA GLY A 12 4.94 -4.10 -15.38
C GLY A 12 3.76 -4.95 -15.82
N MET A 13 3.70 -6.22 -15.41
CA MET A 13 2.50 -7.04 -15.53
C MET A 13 1.54 -6.69 -14.40
N ILE A 14 0.29 -6.44 -14.72
CA ILE A 14 -0.78 -6.16 -13.75
C ILE A 14 -1.64 -7.42 -13.59
N ASP A 15 -1.53 -8.10 -12.46
CA ASP A 15 -2.27 -9.35 -12.21
C ASP A 15 -3.66 -9.13 -11.62
N LEU A 16 -3.74 -8.34 -10.56
CA LEU A 16 -4.98 -8.07 -9.85
C LEU A 16 -5.26 -6.57 -9.88
N CYS A 17 -6.27 -6.17 -10.62
CA CYS A 17 -6.65 -4.77 -10.78
C CYS A 17 -8.18 -4.66 -10.90
N ASP A 18 -8.72 -3.58 -10.37
CA ASP A 18 -10.15 -3.25 -10.47
C ASP A 18 -10.53 -2.74 -11.86
N PHE A 19 -9.54 -2.41 -12.67
CA PHE A 19 -9.74 -1.97 -14.05
C PHE A 19 -9.48 -3.14 -15.00
N GLU A 20 -10.54 -3.70 -15.58
CA GLU A 20 -10.47 -4.83 -16.53
C GLU A 20 -9.49 -4.55 -17.69
N ASP A 21 -9.39 -3.30 -18.12
CA ASP A 21 -8.50 -2.90 -19.19
C ASP A 21 -7.01 -3.07 -18.85
N PHE A 22 -6.63 -3.12 -17.60
CA PHE A 22 -5.25 -3.30 -17.16
C PHE A 22 -4.94 -4.74 -16.72
N GLN A 23 -5.96 -5.48 -16.32
CA GLN A 23 -5.78 -6.83 -15.80
C GLN A 23 -5.12 -7.77 -16.83
N ASN A 24 -4.11 -8.52 -16.37
CA ASN A 24 -3.33 -9.45 -17.19
C ASN A 24 -2.63 -8.80 -18.41
N LYS A 25 -2.30 -7.49 -18.31
CA LYS A 25 -1.55 -6.78 -19.34
C LYS A 25 -0.18 -6.35 -18.84
N ASN A 26 0.82 -6.47 -19.70
CA ASN A 26 2.13 -5.88 -19.43
C ASN A 26 2.14 -4.42 -19.90
N ILE A 27 1.81 -3.53 -18.95
CA ILE A 27 1.73 -2.08 -19.22
C ILE A 27 3.10 -1.52 -19.56
N LEU A 28 4.17 -2.04 -18.94
CA LEU A 28 5.54 -1.60 -19.24
C LEU A 28 5.91 -1.87 -20.70
N GLU A 29 5.60 -3.06 -21.23
CA GLU A 29 5.86 -3.39 -22.65
C GLU A 29 5.03 -2.54 -23.63
N ILE A 30 3.78 -2.23 -23.25
CA ILE A 30 2.93 -1.34 -24.05
C ILE A 30 3.55 0.05 -24.12
N LEU A 31 3.94 0.62 -23.00
CA LEU A 31 4.50 1.97 -22.92
C LEU A 31 5.87 2.08 -23.60
N LYS A 32 6.71 1.05 -23.53
CA LYS A 32 8.04 1.03 -24.19
C LYS A 32 7.99 1.13 -25.71
N LYS A 33 6.85 0.88 -26.35
CA LYS A 33 6.69 1.05 -27.79
C LYS A 33 6.74 2.53 -28.18
N GLU A 34 6.26 3.41 -27.32
CA GLU A 34 6.15 4.85 -27.58
C GLU A 34 7.15 5.68 -26.78
N ILE A 35 7.57 5.19 -25.61
CA ILE A 35 8.41 5.91 -24.67
C ILE A 35 9.80 5.27 -24.61
N LYS A 36 10.83 6.05 -24.97
CA LYS A 36 12.24 5.58 -24.97
C LYS A 36 12.91 5.71 -23.59
N GLN A 37 12.36 6.58 -22.73
CA GLN A 37 12.89 6.80 -21.39
C GLN A 37 12.64 5.57 -20.52
N LYS A 38 13.50 5.40 -19.51
CA LYS A 38 13.28 4.37 -18.49
C LYS A 38 11.95 4.60 -17.77
N ILE A 39 11.16 3.55 -17.67
CA ILE A 39 9.86 3.57 -17.00
C ILE A 39 9.94 2.64 -15.79
N ILE A 40 9.46 3.13 -14.66
CA ILE A 40 9.24 2.38 -13.43
C ILE A 40 7.75 2.43 -13.15
N ILE A 41 7.16 1.28 -12.90
CA ILE A 41 5.75 1.16 -12.51
C ILE A 41 5.71 0.55 -11.11
N GLU A 42 4.95 1.15 -10.21
CA GLU A 42 4.73 0.64 -8.86
C GLU A 42 3.24 0.74 -8.51
N ASN A 43 2.78 -0.11 -7.58
CA ASN A 43 1.45 -0.02 -7.03
C ASN A 43 1.24 1.32 -6.30
N ASP A 44 0.04 1.89 -6.39
CA ASP A 44 -0.29 3.20 -5.83
C ASP A 44 -0.20 3.25 -4.30
N VAL A 45 -0.68 2.20 -3.61
CA VAL A 45 -0.58 2.13 -2.14
C VAL A 45 0.85 1.87 -1.69
N ASN A 46 1.64 1.13 -2.47
CA ASN A 46 3.08 0.99 -2.24
C ASN A 46 3.81 2.33 -2.39
N CYS A 47 3.50 3.09 -3.44
CA CYS A 47 4.01 4.46 -3.58
C CYS A 47 3.62 5.32 -2.36
N ALA A 48 2.36 5.26 -1.93
CA ALA A 48 1.91 5.98 -0.75
C ALA A 48 2.65 5.56 0.52
N SER A 49 2.98 4.27 0.66
CA SER A 49 3.73 3.74 1.81
C SER A 49 5.18 4.23 1.84
N ILE A 50 5.81 4.37 0.67
CA ILE A 50 7.14 5.01 0.55
C ILE A 50 7.05 6.48 0.95
N GLY A 51 6.04 7.20 0.49
CA GLY A 51 5.80 8.59 0.87
C GLY A 51 5.52 8.76 2.36
N PHE A 52 4.74 7.84 2.95
CA PHE A 52 4.50 7.79 4.38
C PHE A 52 5.80 7.58 5.17
N TYR A 53 6.61 6.61 4.78
CA TYR A 53 7.91 6.39 5.38
C TYR A 53 8.82 7.62 5.26
N HIS A 54 8.86 8.28 4.13
CA HIS A 54 9.66 9.48 3.96
C HIS A 54 9.25 10.59 4.92
N GLN A 55 7.95 10.75 5.16
CA GLN A 55 7.40 11.74 6.10
C GLN A 55 7.64 11.35 7.57
N TYR A 56 7.64 10.05 7.88
CA TYR A 56 7.76 9.49 9.23
C TYR A 56 8.94 8.51 9.34
N SER A 57 10.12 8.89 8.85
CA SER A 57 11.29 8.01 8.68
C SER A 57 11.89 7.45 9.97
N HIS A 58 11.47 7.93 11.13
CA HIS A 58 11.85 7.37 12.42
C HIS A 58 11.15 6.01 12.71
N TYR A 59 10.05 5.68 12.02
CA TYR A 59 9.40 4.37 12.09
C TYR A 59 9.98 3.46 10.99
N GLN A 60 10.87 2.56 11.36
CA GLN A 60 11.55 1.68 10.41
C GLN A 60 10.65 0.53 9.91
N ASN A 61 9.65 0.14 10.72
CA ASN A 61 8.67 -0.88 10.37
C ASN A 61 7.28 -0.25 10.45
N SER A 62 6.65 -0.05 9.32
CA SER A 62 5.34 0.61 9.23
C SER A 62 4.46 -0.01 8.16
N ALA A 63 3.17 0.25 8.25
CA ALA A 63 2.21 -0.08 7.21
C ALA A 63 1.35 1.14 6.88
N LEU A 64 0.82 1.19 5.68
CA LEU A 64 -0.21 2.13 5.27
C LEU A 64 -1.41 1.36 4.78
N ILE A 65 -2.59 1.60 5.35
CA ILE A 65 -3.86 1.05 4.91
C ILE A 65 -4.64 2.15 4.20
N TYR A 66 -5.14 1.83 3.01
CA TYR A 66 -6.09 2.66 2.29
C TYR A 66 -7.43 1.93 2.17
N GLN A 67 -8.48 2.54 2.74
CA GLN A 67 -9.88 2.11 2.59
C GLN A 67 -10.58 3.02 1.59
N PRO A 68 -10.71 2.63 0.32
CA PRO A 68 -11.47 3.39 -0.68
C PRO A 68 -12.99 3.27 -0.42
N ALA A 69 -13.76 4.09 -1.13
CA ALA A 69 -15.24 3.99 -1.11
C ALA A 69 -15.76 2.77 -1.89
N VAL A 70 -14.91 2.08 -2.62
CA VAL A 70 -15.19 0.91 -3.43
C VAL A 70 -14.30 -0.28 -3.03
N ASP A 71 -14.59 -1.42 -3.51
CA ASP A 71 -14.38 -2.81 -3.14
C ASP A 71 -13.04 -3.25 -2.51
N TYR A 72 -11.92 -2.54 -2.66
CA TYR A 72 -10.62 -3.11 -2.28
C TYR A 72 -9.85 -2.24 -1.31
N VAL A 73 -9.49 -2.84 -0.19
CA VAL A 73 -8.57 -2.23 0.78
C VAL A 73 -7.14 -2.53 0.36
N GLY A 74 -6.38 -1.48 0.10
CA GLY A 74 -4.95 -1.58 -0.18
C GLY A 74 -4.10 -1.48 1.09
N CYS A 75 -2.96 -2.18 1.10
CA CYS A 75 -1.97 -2.06 2.15
C CYS A 75 -0.57 -2.15 1.58
N GLY A 76 0.27 -1.17 1.90
CA GLY A 76 1.69 -1.25 1.64
C GLY A 76 2.48 -1.33 2.94
N MET A 77 3.62 -2.01 2.91
CA MET A 77 4.43 -2.28 4.10
C MET A 77 5.86 -1.83 3.92
N ILE A 78 6.40 -1.22 4.95
CA ILE A 78 7.82 -0.88 5.06
C ILE A 78 8.43 -1.74 6.15
N ILE A 79 9.52 -2.44 5.83
CA ILE A 79 10.30 -3.25 6.76
C ILE A 79 11.75 -2.79 6.71
N GLN A 80 12.29 -2.39 7.86
CA GLN A 80 13.66 -1.85 7.97
C GLN A 80 13.92 -0.70 6.98
N GLY A 81 12.95 0.20 6.86
CA GLY A 81 13.03 1.37 5.98
C GLY A 81 12.90 1.07 4.48
N LYS A 82 12.52 -0.13 4.09
CA LYS A 82 12.38 -0.55 2.70
C LYS A 82 10.98 -1.07 2.41
N LEU A 83 10.47 -0.77 1.22
CA LEU A 83 9.23 -1.35 0.75
C LEU A 83 9.33 -2.88 0.70
N TYR A 84 8.33 -3.55 1.24
CA TYR A 84 8.24 -5.01 1.24
C TYR A 84 7.10 -5.47 0.33
N ASN A 85 7.44 -6.02 -0.82
CA ASN A 85 6.49 -6.50 -1.82
C ASN A 85 6.22 -8.02 -1.71
N GLY A 86 6.99 -8.75 -0.89
CA GLY A 86 6.95 -10.20 -0.89
C GLY A 86 7.59 -10.82 -2.13
N PHE A 87 7.38 -12.11 -2.32
CA PHE A 87 7.99 -12.87 -3.42
C PHE A 87 7.43 -12.49 -4.80
N SER A 88 6.10 -12.32 -4.89
CA SER A 88 5.37 -12.07 -6.15
C SER A 88 4.64 -10.74 -6.14
N HIS A 89 5.11 -9.77 -5.39
CA HIS A 89 4.47 -8.46 -5.22
C HIS A 89 3.04 -8.52 -4.62
N PHE A 90 2.69 -9.64 -3.99
CA PHE A 90 1.36 -9.88 -3.41
C PHE A 90 1.24 -9.47 -1.93
N ALA A 91 2.35 -9.06 -1.31
CA ALA A 91 2.32 -8.66 0.09
C ALA A 91 1.47 -7.40 0.27
N GLY A 92 0.55 -7.42 1.23
CA GLY A 92 -0.37 -6.31 1.48
C GLY A 92 -1.79 -6.50 0.94
N GLU A 93 -2.08 -7.60 0.22
CA GLU A 93 -3.41 -7.90 -0.30
C GLU A 93 -4.37 -8.35 0.82
N LEU A 94 -4.77 -7.38 1.67
CA LEU A 94 -5.60 -7.63 2.85
C LEU A 94 -6.97 -8.24 2.52
N ARG A 95 -7.48 -8.04 1.30
CA ARG A 95 -8.73 -8.64 0.82
C ARG A 95 -8.68 -10.18 0.77
N CYS A 96 -7.48 -10.76 0.75
CA CYS A 96 -7.28 -12.21 0.72
C CYS A 96 -7.10 -12.83 2.11
N LEU A 97 -7.24 -12.03 3.17
CA LEU A 97 -7.17 -12.55 4.54
C LEU A 97 -8.31 -13.53 4.82
N PRO A 98 -8.04 -14.65 5.52
CA PRO A 98 -8.98 -15.77 5.63
C PRO A 98 -10.09 -15.58 6.66
N PHE A 99 -10.21 -14.44 7.32
CA PHE A 99 -11.26 -14.23 8.32
C PHE A 99 -12.63 -13.87 7.73
N TYR A 100 -12.67 -13.48 6.44
CA TYR A 100 -13.90 -13.27 5.68
C TYR A 100 -13.67 -13.62 4.21
N ASP A 101 -14.72 -14.10 3.53
CA ASP A 101 -14.68 -14.17 2.07
C ASP A 101 -14.72 -12.76 1.44
N HIS A 102 -14.42 -12.69 0.16
CA HIS A 102 -14.38 -11.41 -0.57
C HIS A 102 -15.69 -10.62 -0.47
N LEU A 103 -16.83 -11.27 -0.68
CA LEU A 103 -18.15 -10.63 -0.63
C LEU A 103 -18.47 -10.11 0.78
N GLN A 104 -18.06 -10.83 1.81
CA GLN A 104 -18.21 -10.39 3.20
C GLN A 104 -17.31 -9.19 3.50
N GLN A 105 -16.08 -9.16 3.00
CA GLN A 105 -15.18 -8.00 3.17
C GLN A 105 -15.73 -6.76 2.48
N VAL A 106 -16.23 -6.86 1.25
CA VAL A 106 -16.89 -5.77 0.53
C VAL A 106 -18.11 -5.26 1.30
N ARG A 107 -18.92 -6.17 1.85
CA ARG A 107 -20.07 -5.79 2.68
C ARG A 107 -19.65 -5.06 3.94
N LEU A 108 -18.62 -5.57 4.65
CA LEU A 108 -18.10 -4.93 5.86
C LEU A 108 -17.47 -3.57 5.57
N LEU A 109 -16.78 -3.40 4.46
CA LEU A 109 -16.25 -2.09 4.06
C LEU A 109 -17.35 -1.04 3.94
N LYS A 110 -18.55 -1.46 3.49
CA LYS A 110 -19.71 -0.59 3.35
C LYS A 110 -20.48 -0.42 4.67
N ASP A 111 -20.77 -1.53 5.38
CA ASP A 111 -21.72 -1.56 6.48
C ASP A 111 -21.05 -1.42 7.86
N ALA A 112 -19.81 -1.89 7.99
CA ALA A 112 -19.01 -1.86 9.21
C ALA A 112 -17.51 -1.66 8.93
N PRO A 113 -17.12 -0.55 8.25
CA PRO A 113 -15.74 -0.31 7.82
C PRO A 113 -14.75 -0.24 8.99
N GLN A 114 -15.20 0.20 10.16
CA GLN A 114 -14.40 0.24 11.37
C GLN A 114 -14.01 -1.18 11.85
N GLU A 115 -14.97 -2.12 11.87
CA GLU A 115 -14.71 -3.51 12.26
C GLU A 115 -13.72 -4.19 11.31
N LEU A 116 -13.90 -3.99 10.01
CA LEU A 116 -12.98 -4.53 9.00
C LEU A 116 -11.56 -3.98 9.22
N LEU A 117 -11.46 -2.67 9.41
CA LEU A 117 -10.17 -2.00 9.63
C LEU A 117 -9.46 -2.52 10.88
N GLU A 118 -10.16 -2.66 12.01
CA GLU A 118 -9.59 -3.19 13.24
C GLU A 118 -9.05 -4.61 13.09
N LYS A 119 -9.77 -5.49 12.38
CA LYS A 119 -9.31 -6.85 12.09
C LYS A 119 -8.05 -6.86 11.22
N GLN A 120 -7.99 -6.00 10.23
CA GLN A 120 -6.81 -5.84 9.38
C GLN A 120 -5.61 -5.32 10.18
N ILE A 121 -5.81 -4.34 11.04
CA ILE A 121 -4.77 -3.81 11.93
C ILE A 121 -4.26 -4.89 12.89
N VAL A 122 -5.17 -5.64 13.55
CA VAL A 122 -4.79 -6.75 14.44
C VAL A 122 -3.92 -7.77 13.68
N THR A 123 -4.30 -8.10 12.45
CA THR A 123 -3.51 -9.01 11.62
C THR A 123 -2.10 -8.46 11.35
N LEU A 124 -1.99 -7.19 10.99
CA LEU A 124 -0.68 -6.56 10.78
C LEU A 124 0.14 -6.51 12.08
N CYS A 125 -0.48 -6.25 13.23
CA CYS A 125 0.21 -6.31 14.52
C CYS A 125 0.79 -7.70 14.80
N CYS A 126 0.04 -8.76 14.49
CA CYS A 126 0.48 -10.14 14.74
C CYS A 126 1.56 -10.61 13.78
N VAL A 127 1.54 -10.16 12.52
CA VAL A 127 2.42 -10.67 11.46
C VAL A 127 3.64 -9.77 11.27
N LEU A 128 3.47 -8.46 11.25
CA LEU A 128 4.51 -7.48 10.98
C LEU A 128 5.03 -6.81 12.25
N ASN A 129 4.19 -6.67 13.28
CA ASN A 129 4.47 -5.89 14.50
C ASN A 129 5.01 -4.49 14.18
N PRO A 130 4.27 -3.65 13.44
CA PRO A 130 4.76 -2.37 12.98
C PRO A 130 4.85 -1.35 14.13
N GLU A 131 5.77 -0.39 14.02
CA GLU A 131 5.89 0.74 14.94
C GLU A 131 4.75 1.76 14.73
N ALA A 132 4.33 1.92 13.45
CA ALA A 132 3.24 2.81 13.07
C ALA A 132 2.39 2.23 11.95
N ILE A 133 1.09 2.58 11.95
CA ILE A 133 0.17 2.31 10.85
C ILE A 133 -0.48 3.63 10.42
N GLY A 134 -0.22 4.04 9.18
CA GLY A 134 -0.94 5.11 8.50
C GLY A 134 -2.30 4.60 8.02
N ILE A 135 -3.36 5.39 8.20
CA ILE A 135 -4.70 5.04 7.75
C ILE A 135 -5.28 6.19 6.93
N CYS A 136 -5.58 5.91 5.67
CA CYS A 136 -6.38 6.76 4.82
C CYS A 136 -7.70 6.06 4.51
N SER A 137 -8.83 6.71 4.78
CA SER A 137 -10.15 6.12 4.56
C SER A 137 -11.09 7.13 3.91
N ASP A 138 -11.74 6.72 2.83
CA ASP A 138 -12.78 7.49 2.15
C ASP A 138 -14.17 7.21 2.78
N VAL A 139 -14.28 6.16 3.60
CA VAL A 139 -15.54 5.72 4.22
C VAL A 139 -15.67 6.11 5.68
N LEU A 140 -14.56 6.26 6.41
CA LEU A 140 -14.53 6.66 7.82
C LEU A 140 -14.15 8.14 7.96
N LYS A 141 -15.07 8.95 8.49
CA LYS A 141 -14.80 10.35 8.85
C LYS A 141 -13.93 10.46 10.11
N ASP A 142 -14.24 9.63 11.09
CA ASP A 142 -13.52 9.51 12.33
C ASP A 142 -12.94 8.09 12.47
N ILE A 143 -11.65 8.02 12.73
CA ILE A 143 -10.93 6.75 12.91
C ILE A 143 -10.58 6.64 14.40
N GLN A 144 -11.29 5.75 15.10
CA GLN A 144 -11.05 5.43 16.50
C GLN A 144 -10.73 3.95 16.62
N ILE A 145 -9.44 3.61 16.67
CA ILE A 145 -8.99 2.22 16.70
C ILE A 145 -8.94 1.70 18.12
N SER A 146 -9.60 0.56 18.35
CA SER A 146 -9.55 -0.19 19.60
C SER A 146 -8.94 -1.56 19.35
N LEU A 147 -7.84 -1.87 20.06
CA LEU A 147 -7.06 -3.11 19.90
C LEU A 147 -6.98 -3.88 21.23
N PRO A 148 -8.11 -4.30 21.82
CA PRO A 148 -8.13 -4.88 23.18
C PRO A 148 -7.35 -6.20 23.26
N THR A 149 -7.16 -6.91 22.17
CA THR A 149 -6.42 -8.18 22.11
C THR A 149 -4.90 -7.99 21.99
N ILE A 150 -4.45 -6.78 21.66
CA ILE A 150 -3.02 -6.47 21.52
C ILE A 150 -2.53 -5.76 22.77
N PRO A 151 -1.54 -6.29 23.51
CA PRO A 151 -0.98 -5.61 24.67
C PRO A 151 -0.44 -4.23 24.30
N LEU A 152 -0.64 -3.23 25.17
CA LEU A 152 -0.32 -1.82 24.90
C LEU A 152 1.08 -1.59 24.33
N LYS A 153 2.09 -2.30 24.86
CA LYS A 153 3.48 -2.17 24.37
C LYS A 153 3.72 -2.65 22.93
N HIS A 154 2.74 -3.36 22.36
CA HIS A 154 2.80 -3.91 20.99
C HIS A 154 1.80 -3.22 20.05
N GLN A 155 1.03 -2.26 20.56
CA GLN A 155 0.14 -1.49 19.72
C GLN A 155 0.93 -0.46 18.92
N PRO A 156 0.70 -0.36 17.61
CA PRO A 156 1.35 0.63 16.76
C PRO A 156 0.82 2.04 17.04
N GLN A 157 1.62 3.05 16.70
CA GLN A 157 1.11 4.40 16.58
C GLN A 157 0.16 4.49 15.38
N ILE A 158 -1.10 4.86 15.62
CA ILE A 158 -2.08 5.08 14.54
C ILE A 158 -1.98 6.52 14.06
N ILE A 159 -1.78 6.69 12.75
CA ILE A 159 -1.60 8.00 12.10
C ILE A 159 -2.68 8.16 11.03
N LYS A 160 -3.57 9.13 11.21
CA LYS A 160 -4.59 9.46 10.21
C LYS A 160 -3.98 10.21 9.05
N ILE A 161 -4.24 9.74 7.84
CA ILE A 161 -3.82 10.34 6.58
C ILE A 161 -5.03 10.95 5.89
N ASN A 162 -4.96 12.23 5.61
CA ASN A 162 -6.08 12.96 4.99
C ASN A 162 -6.04 12.95 3.46
N GLN A 163 -4.86 12.78 2.86
CA GLN A 163 -4.67 12.88 1.41
C GLN A 163 -3.68 11.83 0.91
N LEU A 164 -4.19 10.69 0.47
CA LEU A 164 -3.38 9.60 -0.09
C LEU A 164 -2.53 10.08 -1.28
N TYR A 165 -3.12 10.86 -2.16
CA TYR A 165 -2.45 11.34 -3.38
C TYR A 165 -1.16 12.12 -3.12
N THR A 166 -1.08 12.86 -2.02
CA THR A 166 0.15 13.55 -1.63
C THR A 166 1.27 12.56 -1.31
N LEU A 167 0.95 11.47 -0.61
CA LEU A 167 1.91 10.40 -0.30
C LEU A 167 2.31 9.63 -1.55
N ILE A 168 1.39 9.35 -2.48
CA ILE A 168 1.71 8.70 -3.76
C ILE A 168 2.73 9.54 -4.54
N LYS A 169 2.51 10.84 -4.67
CA LYS A 169 3.46 11.73 -5.37
C LYS A 169 4.83 11.74 -4.70
N GLU A 170 4.86 11.81 -3.38
CA GLU A 170 6.11 11.76 -2.63
C GLU A 170 6.84 10.43 -2.85
N GLY A 171 6.12 9.30 -2.79
CA GLY A 171 6.70 7.99 -3.05
C GLY A 171 7.26 7.86 -4.45
N LEU A 172 6.53 8.31 -5.47
CA LEU A 172 7.02 8.34 -6.85
C LEU A 172 8.29 9.19 -7.00
N PHE A 173 8.34 10.33 -6.32
CA PHE A 173 9.54 11.17 -6.31
C PHE A 173 10.73 10.44 -5.69
N GLN A 174 10.55 9.76 -4.55
CA GLN A 174 11.61 9.00 -3.88
C GLN A 174 12.08 7.80 -4.72
N ILE A 175 11.17 7.09 -5.40
CA ILE A 175 11.51 6.01 -6.34
C ILE A 175 12.40 6.56 -7.46
N GLY A 176 11.98 7.64 -8.10
CA GLY A 176 12.74 8.28 -9.18
C GLY A 176 14.11 8.78 -8.73
N LYS A 177 14.18 9.43 -7.59
CA LYS A 177 15.44 9.92 -6.98
C LYS A 177 16.41 8.76 -6.70
N ASN A 178 15.94 7.69 -6.06
CA ASN A 178 16.78 6.54 -5.71
C ASN A 178 17.33 5.85 -6.97
N GLN A 179 16.52 5.78 -8.03
CA GLN A 179 16.94 5.23 -9.30
C GLN A 179 18.07 6.05 -9.93
N MET A 180 17.94 7.39 -9.94
CA MET A 180 18.98 8.28 -10.49
C MET A 180 20.29 8.16 -9.71
N ILE A 181 20.23 8.13 -8.37
CA ILE A 181 21.40 7.96 -7.52
C ILE A 181 22.07 6.59 -7.75
N GLY A 182 21.28 5.53 -7.89
CA GLY A 182 21.79 4.19 -8.18
C GLY A 182 22.51 4.11 -9.54
N GLU A 183 22.05 4.84 -10.55
CA GLU A 183 22.70 4.93 -11.85
C GLU A 183 24.03 5.70 -11.77
N MET A 184 24.06 6.85 -11.07
CA MET A 184 25.27 7.64 -10.88
C MET A 184 26.39 6.91 -10.12
N ASN A 185 26.06 5.98 -9.25
CA ASN A 185 27.05 5.21 -8.47
C ASN A 185 27.60 3.98 -9.23
N ASN A 186 27.02 3.65 -10.38
CA ASN A 186 27.44 2.51 -11.23
C ASN A 186 28.21 2.95 -12.50
N GLU A 187 28.41 4.25 -12.71
CA GLU A 187 29.29 4.84 -13.70
C GLU A 187 30.69 5.17 -13.09
#